data_6d7c536f2730480ebcb8d1b06e19bec2
#
_entry.id   6d7c536f2730480ebcb8d1b06e19bec2
#
_cell.length_a   1.000
_cell.length_b   1.000
_cell.length_c   1.000
_cell.angle_alpha   90.00
_cell.angle_beta   90.00
_cell.angle_gamma   90.00
#
_symmetry.space_group_name_H-M   'P 1'
#
loop_
_entity.id
_entity.type
_entity.pdbx_description
1 polymer ?
#
loop_
_entity_poly.entity_id
_entity_poly.type
_entity_poly.pdbx_seq_one_letter_code
_entity_poly.pdbx_strand_id
1 'polypeptide(L)'
;TNSNFLQWFYFRLQGVMGELCVITFENASDAAFAEGWYDYQAVASYDREYWFRVPTEYKGGKLIINHTPEKDSLYYAYFAPYSYERHLDMLAWSSSNDDCVNHDLGTTAEGRDISLLEIGRTQAKAKNIWIIGRQHPGETMSQWFIEGLLERLFDESHPISRSLLNHCRFYVVPNMN
;
A
#
# COMPACT_ATOMS: atom_id res chain seq x y z
N THR A 1 13.20 -16.03 -4.77
CA THR A 1 11.81 -15.52 -4.73
C THR A 1 10.84 -16.68 -4.93
N ASN A 2 9.72 -16.68 -4.20
CA ASN A 2 8.68 -17.70 -4.29
C ASN A 2 7.63 -17.38 -5.37
N SER A 3 7.96 -16.51 -6.33
CA SER A 3 7.03 -16.04 -7.34
C SER A 3 7.67 -16.08 -8.73
N ASN A 4 6.87 -16.47 -9.72
CA ASN A 4 7.21 -16.37 -11.14
C ASN A 4 6.84 -14.99 -11.73
N PHE A 5 6.30 -14.07 -10.92
CA PHE A 5 5.90 -12.74 -11.35
C PHE A 5 7.01 -11.73 -11.06
N LEU A 6 7.53 -11.11 -12.10
CA LEU A 6 8.51 -10.03 -12.04
C LEU A 6 7.78 -8.72 -12.32
N GLN A 7 7.64 -7.84 -11.32
CA GLN A 7 7.00 -6.54 -11.50
C GLN A 7 7.51 -5.50 -10.52
N TRP A 8 7.83 -5.89 -9.28
CA TRP A 8 8.15 -4.99 -8.19
C TRP A 8 9.62 -4.60 -8.16
N PHE A 9 9.90 -3.31 -7.91
CA PHE A 9 11.21 -2.83 -7.53
C PHE A 9 11.13 -1.87 -6.33
N TYR A 10 12.16 -1.89 -5.49
CA TYR A 10 12.38 -0.96 -4.39
C TYR A 10 13.85 -0.95 -4.04
N PHE A 11 14.48 0.22 -4.09
CA PHE A 11 15.90 0.36 -3.76
C PHE A 11 16.24 1.79 -3.30
N ARG A 12 17.40 1.93 -2.67
CA ARG A 12 17.95 3.21 -2.25
C ARG A 12 19.13 3.61 -3.13
N LEU A 13 19.23 4.90 -3.44
CA LEU A 13 20.37 5.52 -4.11
C LEU A 13 20.99 6.56 -3.20
N GLN A 14 22.33 6.69 -3.19
CA GLN A 14 23.09 7.63 -2.37
C GLN A 14 24.22 8.28 -3.18
N GLY A 15 24.70 9.44 -2.73
CA GLY A 15 25.83 10.15 -3.33
C GLY A 15 25.49 10.85 -4.64
N VAL A 16 24.23 11.28 -4.83
CA VAL A 16 23.70 11.72 -6.14
C VAL A 16 23.01 13.08 -6.10
N MET A 17 23.16 13.84 -5.02
CA MET A 17 22.53 15.15 -4.89
C MET A 17 22.99 16.09 -6.03
N GLY A 18 22.01 16.62 -6.79
CA GLY A 18 22.24 17.53 -7.91
C GLY A 18 22.72 16.87 -9.20
N GLU A 19 22.96 15.56 -9.21
CA GLU A 19 23.40 14.83 -10.40
C GLU A 19 22.20 14.25 -11.15
N LEU A 20 22.22 14.32 -12.49
CA LEU A 20 21.22 13.66 -13.32
C LEU A 20 21.40 12.13 -13.25
N CYS A 21 20.45 11.46 -12.64
CA CYS A 21 20.40 9.99 -12.58
C CYS A 21 19.53 9.44 -13.70
N VAL A 22 20.10 8.57 -14.53
CA VAL A 22 19.38 7.81 -15.54
C VAL A 22 19.41 6.34 -15.11
N ILE A 23 18.27 5.83 -14.64
CA ILE A 23 18.15 4.47 -14.12
C ILE A 23 17.36 3.65 -15.14
N THR A 24 17.96 2.58 -15.66
CA THR A 24 17.36 1.74 -16.68
C THR A 24 17.14 0.32 -16.19
N PHE A 25 15.89 -0.13 -16.25
CA PHE A 25 15.52 -1.53 -16.07
C PHE A 25 15.52 -2.20 -17.46
N GLU A 26 16.55 -2.95 -17.75
CA GLU A 26 16.81 -3.54 -19.06
C GLU A 26 15.79 -4.63 -19.46
N ASN A 27 15.21 -5.29 -18.47
CA ASN A 27 14.28 -6.41 -18.62
C ASN A 27 12.82 -6.03 -18.30
N ALA A 28 12.44 -4.78 -18.47
CA ALA A 28 11.09 -4.34 -18.16
C ALA A 28 10.01 -5.02 -19.04
N SER A 29 10.37 -5.43 -20.26
CA SER A 29 9.52 -6.22 -21.14
C SER A 29 9.19 -7.62 -20.60
N ASP A 30 10.02 -8.17 -19.71
CA ASP A 30 9.82 -9.49 -19.10
C ASP A 30 8.92 -9.44 -17.88
N ALA A 31 8.45 -8.24 -17.51
CA ALA A 31 7.55 -8.06 -16.37
C ALA A 31 6.22 -8.81 -16.59
N ALA A 32 5.62 -9.27 -15.52
CA ALA A 32 4.35 -10.01 -15.55
C ALA A 32 3.21 -9.19 -16.18
N PHE A 33 3.29 -7.87 -16.10
CA PHE A 33 2.36 -6.92 -16.71
C PHE A 33 3.14 -5.78 -17.40
N ALA A 34 3.85 -6.10 -18.47
CA ALA A 34 4.69 -5.14 -19.21
C ALA A 34 3.89 -3.99 -19.83
N GLU A 35 2.63 -4.22 -20.20
CA GLU A 35 1.72 -3.18 -20.72
C GLU A 35 1.40 -2.10 -19.69
N GLY A 36 1.52 -2.42 -18.40
CA GLY A 36 1.34 -1.46 -17.31
C GLY A 36 2.44 -0.41 -17.20
N TRP A 37 3.54 -0.53 -17.99
CA TRP A 37 4.60 0.48 -18.05
C TRP A 37 4.26 1.68 -18.93
N TYR A 38 3.26 1.59 -19.81
CA TYR A 38 2.80 2.73 -20.58
C TYR A 38 2.17 3.78 -19.65
N ASP A 39 2.62 5.03 -19.78
CA ASP A 39 2.20 6.15 -18.93
C ASP A 39 2.47 5.97 -17.42
N TYR A 40 3.22 4.91 -17.05
CA TYR A 40 3.62 4.67 -15.68
C TYR A 40 4.71 5.66 -15.25
N GLN A 41 4.64 6.11 -14.01
CA GLN A 41 5.68 6.90 -13.36
C GLN A 41 6.10 6.23 -12.05
N ALA A 42 7.39 5.95 -11.91
CA ALA A 42 7.97 5.47 -10.67
C ALA A 42 7.76 6.48 -9.54
N VAL A 43 7.77 6.01 -8.31
CA VAL A 43 7.73 6.89 -7.14
C VAL A 43 9.11 6.98 -6.51
N ALA A 44 9.42 8.17 -5.97
CA ALA A 44 10.61 8.43 -5.19
C ALA A 44 10.27 9.02 -3.83
N SER A 45 11.13 8.84 -2.84
CA SER A 45 10.96 9.39 -1.50
C SER A 45 12.32 9.67 -0.86
N TYR A 46 12.43 10.76 -0.10
CA TYR A 46 13.60 11.09 0.69
C TYR A 46 13.54 10.57 2.14
N ASP A 47 12.32 10.31 2.65
CA ASP A 47 12.04 9.95 4.05
C ASP A 47 11.27 8.62 4.21
N ARG A 48 10.78 8.03 3.10
CA ARG A 48 9.91 6.85 3.01
C ARG A 48 8.48 7.07 3.53
N GLU A 49 8.12 8.31 3.84
CA GLU A 49 6.78 8.72 4.24
C GLU A 49 6.06 9.45 3.10
N TYR A 50 6.71 10.50 2.56
CA TYR A 50 6.20 11.23 1.42
C TYR A 50 6.78 10.67 0.12
N TRP A 51 5.90 10.19 -0.75
CA TRP A 51 6.23 9.61 -2.06
C TRP A 51 5.71 10.50 -3.19
N PHE A 52 6.57 10.82 -4.14
CA PHE A 52 6.24 11.65 -5.30
C PHE A 52 6.62 10.95 -6.60
N ARG A 53 5.90 11.29 -7.67
CA ARG A 53 6.17 10.74 -9.02
C ARG A 53 7.41 11.38 -9.62
N VAL A 54 8.18 10.56 -10.35
CA VAL A 54 9.37 11.01 -11.10
C VAL A 54 9.23 10.66 -12.58
N PRO A 55 9.81 11.48 -13.47
CA PRO A 55 9.77 11.23 -14.92
C PRO A 55 10.28 9.83 -15.25
N THR A 56 9.43 9.07 -15.93
CA THR A 56 9.69 7.67 -16.28
C THR A 56 9.16 7.41 -17.69
N GLU A 57 9.92 6.71 -18.52
CA GLU A 57 9.55 6.36 -19.89
C GLU A 57 9.69 4.84 -20.07
N TYR A 58 8.71 4.21 -20.73
CA TYR A 58 8.83 2.84 -21.22
C TYR A 58 9.08 2.86 -22.73
N LYS A 59 10.26 2.41 -23.15
CA LYS A 59 10.68 2.44 -24.54
C LYS A 59 11.62 1.28 -24.88
N GLY A 60 11.35 0.63 -26.01
CA GLY A 60 12.18 -0.47 -26.48
C GLY A 60 12.33 -1.62 -25.49
N GLY A 61 11.29 -1.92 -24.71
CA GLY A 61 11.30 -2.98 -23.71
C GLY A 61 12.00 -2.62 -22.40
N LYS A 62 12.43 -1.36 -22.23
CA LYS A 62 13.14 -0.86 -21.05
C LYS A 62 12.31 0.19 -20.32
N LEU A 63 12.39 0.20 -19.01
CA LEU A 63 11.83 1.27 -18.17
C LEU A 63 12.97 2.18 -17.74
N ILE A 64 12.85 3.48 -18.03
CA ILE A 64 13.91 4.47 -17.84
C ILE A 64 13.39 5.57 -16.90
N ILE A 65 14.03 5.75 -15.75
CA ILE A 65 13.76 6.84 -14.81
C ILE A 65 14.81 7.92 -15.04
N ASN A 66 14.37 9.17 -15.23
CA ASN A 66 15.24 10.35 -15.33
C ASN A 66 14.92 11.29 -14.18
N HIS A 67 15.87 11.47 -13.24
CA HIS A 67 15.65 12.30 -12.07
C HIS A 67 16.93 12.94 -11.56
N THR A 68 16.87 14.22 -11.19
CA THR A 68 17.95 14.93 -10.50
C THR A 68 17.55 15.10 -9.04
N PRO A 69 18.10 14.32 -8.10
CA PRO A 69 17.74 14.39 -6.70
C PRO A 69 18.16 15.69 -6.03
N GLU A 70 17.32 16.21 -5.13
CA GLU A 70 17.62 17.39 -4.30
C GLU A 70 18.38 17.03 -3.02
N LYS A 71 18.42 15.75 -2.64
CA LYS A 71 19.11 15.23 -1.45
C LYS A 71 20.01 14.06 -1.80
N ASP A 72 21.01 13.82 -0.96
CA ASP A 72 22.06 12.82 -1.19
C ASP A 72 21.56 11.37 -1.12
N SER A 73 20.49 11.11 -0.39
CA SER A 73 19.90 9.77 -0.22
C SER A 73 18.42 9.79 -0.54
N LEU A 74 17.98 8.89 -1.40
CA LEU A 74 16.57 8.73 -1.73
C LEU A 74 16.25 7.27 -2.08
N TYR A 75 14.96 6.99 -2.08
CA TYR A 75 14.40 5.68 -2.41
C TYR A 75 13.56 5.80 -3.67
N TYR A 76 13.64 4.76 -4.51
CA TYR A 76 12.73 4.57 -5.65
C TYR A 76 11.93 3.30 -5.45
N ALA A 77 10.67 3.33 -5.86
CA ALA A 77 9.80 2.16 -5.80
C ALA A 77 8.81 2.11 -6.96
N TYR A 78 8.27 0.92 -7.21
CA TYR A 78 7.19 0.68 -8.17
C TYR A 78 5.92 1.46 -7.77
N PHE A 79 5.46 1.27 -6.54
CA PHE A 79 4.47 2.09 -5.85
C PHE A 79 4.99 2.38 -4.44
N ALA A 80 4.40 3.37 -3.75
CA ALA A 80 4.72 3.65 -2.36
C ALA A 80 4.64 2.35 -1.53
N PRO A 81 5.75 1.85 -0.97
CA PRO A 81 5.74 0.62 -0.20
C PRO A 81 4.85 0.74 1.04
N TYR A 82 4.17 -0.33 1.38
CA TYR A 82 3.47 -0.47 2.65
C TYR A 82 4.12 -1.64 3.39
N SER A 83 4.90 -1.35 4.42
CA SER A 83 5.69 -2.37 5.14
C SER A 83 4.82 -3.23 6.05
N TYR A 84 5.33 -4.40 6.43
CA TYR A 84 4.64 -5.25 7.40
C TYR A 84 4.57 -4.58 8.78
N GLU A 85 5.61 -3.86 9.20
CA GLU A 85 5.59 -3.09 10.44
C GLU A 85 4.48 -2.05 10.44
N ARG A 86 4.33 -1.27 9.35
CA ARG A 86 3.22 -0.32 9.22
C ARG A 86 1.85 -1.02 9.27
N HIS A 87 1.76 -2.22 8.71
CA HIS A 87 0.54 -3.03 8.83
C HIS A 87 0.24 -3.39 10.28
N LEU A 88 1.24 -3.81 11.06
CA LEU A 88 1.07 -4.11 12.48
C LEU A 88 0.70 -2.85 13.29
N ASP A 89 1.32 -1.72 13.00
CA ASP A 89 1.00 -0.43 13.62
C ASP A 89 -0.46 -0.03 13.34
N MET A 90 -0.93 -0.20 12.10
CA MET A 90 -2.32 0.05 11.71
C MET A 90 -3.28 -0.87 12.47
N LEU A 91 -2.97 -2.16 12.61
CA LEU A 91 -3.79 -3.11 13.37
C LEU A 91 -3.84 -2.73 14.85
N ALA A 92 -2.71 -2.39 15.46
CA ALA A 92 -2.62 -1.99 16.86
C ALA A 92 -3.42 -0.71 17.13
N TRP A 93 -3.23 0.31 16.28
CA TRP A 93 -3.99 1.56 16.35
C TRP A 93 -5.50 1.33 16.16
N SER A 94 -5.91 0.54 15.16
CA SER A 94 -7.31 0.23 14.91
C SER A 94 -7.96 -0.50 16.09
N SER A 95 -7.23 -1.46 16.67
CA SER A 95 -7.72 -2.24 17.83
C SER A 95 -7.83 -1.44 19.12
N SER A 96 -7.23 -0.25 19.17
CA SER A 96 -7.39 0.66 20.31
C SER A 96 -8.70 1.47 20.26
N ASN A 97 -9.46 1.37 19.16
CA ASN A 97 -10.75 2.03 19.02
C ASN A 97 -11.87 1.13 19.54
N ASP A 98 -12.78 1.68 20.37
CA ASP A 98 -13.88 0.94 21.01
C ASP A 98 -14.87 0.33 20.00
N ASP A 99 -14.98 0.89 18.80
CA ASP A 99 -15.85 0.39 17.73
C ASP A 99 -15.16 -0.68 16.85
N CYS A 100 -13.95 -1.15 17.20
CA CYS A 100 -13.16 -2.10 16.39
C CYS A 100 -12.76 -3.35 17.19
N VAL A 101 -12.99 -4.52 16.62
CA VAL A 101 -12.51 -5.80 17.16
C VAL A 101 -11.63 -6.46 16.11
N ASN A 102 -10.42 -6.85 16.48
CA ASN A 102 -9.51 -7.61 15.61
C ASN A 102 -9.72 -9.12 15.85
N HIS A 103 -10.07 -9.83 14.79
CA HIS A 103 -10.22 -11.29 14.77
C HIS A 103 -9.06 -11.93 14.01
N ASP A 104 -8.63 -13.09 14.46
CA ASP A 104 -7.71 -13.96 13.76
C ASP A 104 -8.49 -14.84 12.77
N LEU A 105 -8.17 -14.74 11.47
CA LEU A 105 -8.72 -15.61 10.42
C LEU A 105 -7.85 -16.83 10.16
N GLY A 106 -6.66 -16.91 10.77
CA GLY A 106 -5.67 -17.94 10.54
C GLY A 106 -4.32 -17.37 10.12
N THR A 107 -3.47 -18.21 9.55
CA THR A 107 -2.10 -17.83 9.22
C THR A 107 -1.76 -18.07 7.75
N THR A 108 -0.83 -17.28 7.23
CA THR A 108 -0.20 -17.50 5.93
C THR A 108 0.67 -18.77 5.96
N ALA A 109 1.12 -19.23 4.78
CA ALA A 109 2.06 -20.36 4.67
C ALA A 109 3.40 -20.12 5.41
N GLU A 110 3.76 -18.86 5.67
CA GLU A 110 4.94 -18.47 6.44
C GLU A 110 4.65 -18.20 7.92
N GLY A 111 3.43 -18.49 8.39
CA GLY A 111 3.04 -18.37 9.81
C GLY A 111 2.76 -16.94 10.27
N ARG A 112 2.44 -16.01 9.36
CA ARG A 112 1.99 -14.66 9.71
C ARG A 112 0.47 -14.63 9.82
N ASP A 113 -0.05 -13.91 10.82
CA ASP A 113 -1.48 -13.81 11.06
C ASP A 113 -2.20 -13.06 9.93
N ILE A 114 -3.40 -13.53 9.61
CA ILE A 114 -4.35 -12.86 8.72
C ILE A 114 -5.44 -12.25 9.59
N SER A 115 -5.41 -10.95 9.73
CA SER A 115 -6.33 -10.21 10.59
C SER A 115 -7.59 -9.78 9.87
N LEU A 116 -8.72 -9.85 10.58
CA LEU A 116 -10.00 -9.28 10.20
C LEU A 116 -10.40 -8.21 11.23
N LEU A 117 -10.55 -6.99 10.79
CA LEU A 117 -11.11 -5.92 11.61
C LEU A 117 -12.63 -5.89 11.44
N GLU A 118 -13.37 -6.17 12.50
CA GLU A 118 -14.82 -5.97 12.59
C GLU A 118 -15.07 -4.60 13.21
N ILE A 119 -15.73 -3.70 12.47
CA ILE A 119 -15.87 -2.29 12.85
C ILE A 119 -17.34 -1.88 12.78
N GLY A 120 -17.83 -1.25 13.83
CA GLY A 120 -19.17 -0.67 13.86
C GLY A 120 -19.91 -0.97 15.16
N ARG A 121 -20.84 -0.09 15.49
CA ARG A 121 -21.66 -0.19 16.70
C ARG A 121 -22.70 -1.29 16.53
N THR A 122 -22.86 -2.12 17.54
CA THR A 122 -23.75 -3.29 17.48
C THR A 122 -25.20 -2.86 17.34
N GLN A 123 -25.81 -3.11 16.15
CA GLN A 123 -27.24 -2.93 15.93
C GLN A 123 -27.81 -4.13 15.17
N ALA A 124 -29.00 -4.58 15.56
CA ALA A 124 -29.64 -5.78 15.04
C ALA A 124 -29.97 -5.76 13.53
N LYS A 125 -29.83 -4.61 12.85
CA LYS A 125 -30.16 -4.43 11.42
C LYS A 125 -29.04 -3.75 10.64
N ALA A 126 -27.79 -3.79 11.12
CA ALA A 126 -26.66 -3.22 10.42
C ALA A 126 -26.42 -3.92 9.05
N LYS A 127 -26.04 -3.15 8.03
CA LYS A 127 -25.62 -3.69 6.74
C LYS A 127 -24.18 -4.16 6.83
N ASN A 128 -23.89 -5.37 6.41
CA ASN A 128 -22.54 -5.89 6.37
C ASN A 128 -21.80 -5.39 5.10
N ILE A 129 -20.62 -4.84 5.29
CA ILE A 129 -19.73 -4.35 4.22
C ILE A 129 -18.40 -5.07 4.36
N TRP A 130 -17.99 -5.78 3.31
CA TRP A 130 -16.71 -6.47 3.25
C TRP A 130 -15.72 -5.68 2.40
N ILE A 131 -14.49 -5.50 2.91
CA ILE A 131 -13.38 -4.86 2.24
C ILE A 131 -12.16 -5.75 2.38
N ILE A 132 -11.60 -6.16 1.26
CA ILE A 132 -10.43 -7.04 1.22
C ILE A 132 -9.33 -6.31 0.45
N GLY A 133 -8.20 -6.09 1.11
CA GLY A 133 -7.03 -5.46 0.53
C GLY A 133 -5.88 -6.42 0.29
N ARG A 134 -4.96 -5.98 -0.54
CA ARG A 134 -3.68 -6.64 -0.87
C ARG A 134 -3.82 -8.15 -1.12
N GLN A 135 -4.74 -8.51 -1.99
CA GLN A 135 -4.85 -9.88 -2.51
C GLN A 135 -3.60 -10.27 -3.31
N HIS A 136 -2.95 -9.30 -3.95
CA HIS A 136 -1.68 -9.46 -4.65
C HIS A 136 -0.57 -8.66 -3.92
N PRO A 137 0.58 -9.28 -3.62
CA PRO A 137 1.62 -8.67 -2.79
C PRO A 137 2.16 -7.33 -3.31
N GLY A 138 2.19 -7.11 -4.63
CA GLY A 138 2.63 -5.86 -5.26
C GLY A 138 1.64 -4.70 -5.19
N GLU A 139 0.39 -4.95 -4.75
CA GLU A 139 -0.68 -3.94 -4.74
C GLU A 139 -0.76 -3.20 -3.39
N THR A 140 0.31 -2.50 -3.03
CA THR A 140 0.42 -1.78 -1.76
C THR A 140 -0.60 -0.64 -1.60
N MET A 141 -1.11 -0.09 -2.73
CA MET A 141 -2.08 0.99 -2.74
C MET A 141 -3.40 0.64 -2.04
N SER A 142 -3.77 -0.64 -2.00
CA SER A 142 -4.98 -1.10 -1.31
C SER A 142 -4.86 -0.96 0.22
N GLN A 143 -3.67 -1.17 0.79
CA GLN A 143 -3.45 -0.95 2.23
C GLN A 143 -3.41 0.54 2.58
N TRP A 144 -2.83 1.39 1.74
CA TRP A 144 -2.90 2.85 1.89
C TRP A 144 -4.35 3.35 1.86
N PHE A 145 -5.17 2.79 0.95
CA PHE A 145 -6.61 3.09 0.91
C PHE A 145 -7.30 2.66 2.21
N ILE A 146 -7.03 1.43 2.69
CA ILE A 146 -7.66 0.92 3.92
C ILE A 146 -7.25 1.76 5.13
N GLU A 147 -5.99 2.14 5.27
CA GLU A 147 -5.53 3.00 6.35
C GLU A 147 -6.31 4.33 6.36
N GLY A 148 -6.38 5.02 5.22
CA GLY A 148 -7.16 6.27 5.12
C GLY A 148 -8.67 6.07 5.32
N LEU A 149 -9.22 4.91 4.95
CA LEU A 149 -10.61 4.56 5.24
C LEU A 149 -10.83 4.38 6.75
N LEU A 150 -9.93 3.69 7.45
CA LEU A 150 -10.01 3.47 8.90
C LEU A 150 -9.88 4.79 9.66
N GLU A 151 -8.93 5.65 9.28
CA GLU A 151 -8.81 7.00 9.83
C GLU A 151 -10.11 7.78 9.68
N ARG A 152 -10.75 7.69 8.51
CA ARG A 152 -12.02 8.36 8.27
C ARG A 152 -13.17 7.75 9.08
N LEU A 153 -13.25 6.42 9.17
CA LEU A 153 -14.33 5.74 9.93
C LEU A 153 -14.26 6.06 11.42
N PHE A 154 -13.06 6.14 11.98
CA PHE A 154 -12.85 6.42 13.41
C PHE A 154 -12.87 7.92 13.76
N ASP A 155 -13.01 8.80 12.76
CA ASP A 155 -13.21 10.23 13.01
C ASP A 155 -14.64 10.48 13.49
N GLU A 156 -14.83 10.48 14.82
CA GLU A 156 -16.11 10.72 15.45
C GLU A 156 -16.65 12.15 15.24
N SER A 157 -15.80 13.10 14.88
CA SER A 157 -16.23 14.47 14.56
C SER A 157 -16.99 14.53 13.24
N HIS A 158 -16.75 13.55 12.33
CA HIS A 158 -17.33 13.55 11.00
C HIS A 158 -18.74 12.91 10.96
N PRO A 159 -19.78 13.65 10.51
CA PRO A 159 -21.18 13.16 10.56
C PRO A 159 -21.42 11.87 9.75
N ILE A 160 -20.74 11.71 8.61
CA ILE A 160 -20.87 10.52 7.76
C ILE A 160 -20.28 9.31 8.46
N SER A 161 -19.13 9.43 9.11
CA SER A 161 -18.48 8.34 9.87
C SER A 161 -19.40 7.83 10.97
N ARG A 162 -19.95 8.73 11.78
CA ARG A 162 -20.96 8.37 12.80
C ARG A 162 -22.18 7.65 12.20
N SER A 163 -22.69 8.15 11.08
CA SER A 163 -23.82 7.52 10.41
C SER A 163 -23.49 6.12 9.89
N LEU A 164 -22.30 5.94 9.29
CA LEU A 164 -21.84 4.64 8.81
C LEU A 164 -21.67 3.64 9.93
N LEU A 165 -20.99 4.00 11.04
CA LEU A 165 -20.78 3.12 12.19
C LEU A 165 -22.10 2.74 12.89
N ASN A 166 -23.14 3.58 12.82
CA ASN A 166 -24.45 3.29 13.39
C ASN A 166 -25.33 2.39 12.49
N HIS A 167 -25.11 2.34 11.18
CA HIS A 167 -25.96 1.61 10.23
C HIS A 167 -25.28 0.47 9.50
N CYS A 168 -23.95 0.42 9.54
CA CYS A 168 -23.14 -0.56 8.86
C CYS A 168 -22.21 -1.28 9.84
N ARG A 169 -21.86 -2.52 9.47
CA ARG A 169 -20.78 -3.28 10.08
C ARG A 169 -19.77 -3.58 8.99
N PHE A 170 -18.55 -3.15 9.20
CA PHE A 170 -17.45 -3.36 8.26
C PHE A 170 -16.64 -4.57 8.71
N TYR A 171 -16.33 -5.43 7.75
CA TYR A 171 -15.40 -6.52 7.86
C TYR A 171 -14.24 -6.23 6.93
N VAL A 172 -13.10 -5.84 7.50
CA VAL A 172 -11.94 -5.39 6.72
C VAL A 172 -10.80 -6.37 6.90
N VAL A 173 -10.34 -6.96 5.80
CA VAL A 173 -9.11 -7.77 5.74
C VAL A 173 -8.03 -6.89 5.07
N PRO A 174 -7.16 -6.24 5.83
CA PRO A 174 -6.24 -5.24 5.26
C PRO A 174 -5.14 -5.84 4.40
N ASN A 175 -4.73 -7.07 4.71
CA ASN A 175 -3.68 -7.79 4.00
C ASN A 175 -4.08 -9.26 3.85
N MET A 176 -4.51 -9.62 2.65
CA MET A 176 -5.01 -10.98 2.38
C MET A 176 -3.91 -11.96 1.99
N ASN A 177 -2.75 -11.43 1.49
CA ASN A 177 -1.64 -12.27 1.00
C ASN A 177 -0.28 -11.71 1.42
#